data_287bf2e375bb3b120d44cea3b6a126a5
#
_entry.id   287bf2e375bb3b120d44cea3b6a126a5
#
_cell.length_a   1.000
_cell.length_b   1.000
_cell.length_c   1.000
_cell.angle_alpha   90.00
_cell.angle_beta   90.00
_cell.angle_gamma   90.00
#
_symmetry.space_group_name_H-M   'P 1'
#
loop_
_entity.id
_entity.type
_entity.pdbx_description
1 polymer ?
#
loop_
_entity_poly.entity_id
_entity_poly.type
_entity_poly.pdbx_seq_one_letter_code
_entity_poly.pdbx_strand_id
1 'polypeptide(L)'
;MHNFRLILAYHTQGKEIYWQFQDYAPPEAEEIGNIFENVSGYRLADVPFASSFAGYKDWFLQEYRNPGYTVEAGIGQNPLPISQFDEIYNDNLAILVLGAIL
;
A
#
# COMPACT_ATOMS: atom_id res chain seq x y z
N MET A 1 6.98 21.04 -11.17
CA MET A 1 6.05 20.37 -10.25
C MET A 1 5.68 19.00 -10.79
N HIS A 2 5.68 18.01 -9.94
CA HIS A 2 5.33 16.65 -10.34
C HIS A 2 3.90 16.33 -9.94
N ASN A 3 3.13 15.80 -10.88
CA ASN A 3 1.77 15.32 -10.61
C ASN A 3 1.85 13.81 -10.37
N PHE A 4 1.92 13.42 -9.11
CA PHE A 4 1.90 12.01 -8.75
C PHE A 4 0.47 11.49 -8.85
N ARG A 5 0.27 10.47 -9.67
CA ARG A 5 -1.03 9.84 -9.84
C ARG A 5 -1.31 8.81 -8.76
N LEU A 6 -0.26 8.28 -8.17
CA LEU A 6 -0.36 7.22 -7.18
C LEU A 6 0.95 7.16 -6.40
N ILE A 7 0.87 6.82 -5.12
CA ILE A 7 2.06 6.58 -4.32
C ILE A 7 1.98 5.23 -3.62
N LEU A 8 3.17 4.69 -3.33
CA LEU A 8 3.32 3.47 -2.55
C LEU A 8 4.30 3.75 -1.41
N ALA A 9 3.89 3.46 -0.18
CA ALA A 9 4.76 3.54 0.99
C ALA A 9 4.92 2.13 1.55
N TYR A 10 6.16 1.69 1.73
CA TYR A 10 6.47 0.34 2.18
C TYR A 10 6.88 0.32 3.65
N HIS A 11 6.27 -0.59 4.39
CA HIS A 11 6.59 -0.88 5.77
C HIS A 11 6.62 -2.38 5.99
N THR A 12 7.03 -2.85 7.14
CA THR A 12 6.82 -4.21 7.60
C THR A 12 5.95 -4.12 8.84
N GLN A 13 5.03 -5.03 9.14
CA GLN A 13 4.79 -6.32 8.52
C GLN A 13 3.27 -6.59 8.50
N GLY A 14 2.85 -7.72 7.92
CA GLY A 14 1.45 -8.15 8.01
C GLY A 14 0.86 -8.63 6.70
N LYS A 15 1.56 -8.47 5.57
CA LYS A 15 1.06 -8.82 4.23
C LYS A 15 -0.29 -8.20 3.95
N GLU A 16 -0.39 -6.89 4.22
CA GLU A 16 -1.62 -6.12 4.02
C GLU A 16 -1.35 -4.87 3.19
N ILE A 17 -2.39 -4.38 2.54
CA ILE A 17 -2.34 -3.14 1.75
C ILE A 17 -3.44 -2.23 2.28
N TYR A 18 -3.06 -1.09 2.85
CA TYR A 18 -4.00 -0.08 3.32
C TYR A 18 -4.21 0.97 2.22
N TRP A 19 -5.46 1.39 2.00
CA TRP A 19 -5.83 2.17 0.84
C TRP A 19 -6.72 3.39 1.12
N GLN A 20 -7.16 3.56 2.36
CA GLN A 20 -8.08 4.64 2.74
C GLN A 20 -7.44 5.61 3.72
N PHE A 21 -7.90 6.86 3.70
CA PHE A 21 -7.67 7.81 4.79
C PHE A 21 -9.00 8.03 5.52
N GLN A 22 -9.08 7.56 6.74
CA GLN A 22 -10.34 7.49 7.47
C GLN A 22 -11.35 6.77 6.56
N ASP A 23 -12.47 7.29 6.23
CA ASP A 23 -13.40 6.62 5.31
C ASP A 23 -13.28 7.14 3.87
N TYR A 24 -12.24 7.96 3.59
CA TYR A 24 -12.08 8.53 2.26
C TYR A 24 -11.12 7.71 1.41
N ALA A 25 -11.50 7.51 0.16
CA ALA A 25 -10.61 7.00 -0.89
C ALA A 25 -11.03 7.58 -2.24
N PRO A 26 -10.06 7.86 -3.14
CA PRO A 26 -10.40 8.25 -4.50
C PRO A 26 -11.22 7.18 -5.21
N PRO A 27 -12.02 7.57 -6.24
CA PRO A 27 -12.92 6.60 -6.89
C PRO A 27 -12.24 5.35 -7.45
N GLU A 28 -11.02 5.46 -7.96
CA GLU A 28 -10.29 4.33 -8.55
C GLU A 28 -9.44 3.55 -7.54
N ALA A 29 -9.39 3.99 -6.28
CA ALA A 29 -8.45 3.43 -5.31
C ALA A 29 -8.73 1.95 -5.00
N GLU A 30 -10.00 1.57 -4.86
CA GLU A 30 -10.35 0.19 -4.57
C GLU A 30 -10.03 -0.73 -5.74
N GLU A 31 -10.33 -0.30 -6.95
CA GLU A 31 -10.07 -1.10 -8.15
C GLU A 31 -8.58 -1.38 -8.32
N ILE A 32 -7.76 -0.35 -8.19
CA ILE A 32 -6.31 -0.49 -8.26
C ILE A 32 -5.80 -1.34 -7.10
N GLY A 33 -6.34 -1.12 -5.90
CA GLY A 33 -5.99 -1.92 -4.72
C GLY A 33 -6.29 -3.40 -4.90
N ASN A 34 -7.42 -3.73 -5.54
CA ASN A 34 -7.76 -5.12 -5.84
C ASN A 34 -6.79 -5.74 -6.83
N ILE A 35 -6.30 -4.98 -7.80
CA ILE A 35 -5.25 -5.46 -8.70
C ILE A 35 -3.98 -5.79 -7.91
N PHE A 36 -3.57 -4.89 -7.01
CA PHE A 36 -2.40 -5.12 -6.16
C PHE A 36 -2.59 -6.35 -5.26
N GLU A 37 -3.78 -6.55 -4.71
CA GLU A 37 -4.10 -7.73 -3.91
C GLU A 37 -3.92 -9.00 -4.73
N ASN A 38 -4.44 -9.01 -5.94
CA ASN A 38 -4.39 -10.19 -6.80
C ASN A 38 -2.96 -10.56 -7.20
N VAL A 39 -2.11 -9.58 -7.48
CA VAL A 39 -0.75 -9.86 -7.97
C VAL A 39 0.26 -10.10 -6.86
N SER A 40 -0.02 -9.68 -5.64
CA SER A 40 0.90 -9.85 -4.52
C SER A 40 0.50 -10.95 -3.55
N GLY A 41 -0.79 -11.27 -3.49
CA GLY A 41 -1.33 -12.14 -2.46
C GLY A 41 -1.51 -11.44 -1.11
N TYR A 42 -1.21 -10.14 -1.03
CA TYR A 42 -1.44 -9.36 0.18
C TYR A 42 -2.90 -8.92 0.24
N ARG A 43 -3.43 -8.79 1.45
CA ARG A 43 -4.83 -8.46 1.64
C ARG A 43 -5.07 -6.96 1.57
N LEU A 44 -6.03 -6.54 0.75
CA LEU A 44 -6.52 -5.16 0.79
C LEU A 44 -7.33 -4.97 2.07
N ALA A 45 -6.94 -4.03 2.92
CA ALA A 45 -7.51 -3.89 4.25
C ALA A 45 -7.80 -2.44 4.60
N ASP A 46 -8.76 -2.24 5.49
CA ASP A 46 -9.08 -0.94 6.02
C ASP A 46 -8.22 -0.64 7.25
N VAL A 47 -7.72 0.59 7.35
CA VAL A 47 -6.99 1.04 8.55
C VAL A 47 -8.01 1.40 9.62
N PRO A 48 -7.84 0.96 10.87
CA PRO A 48 -8.66 1.45 11.95
C PRO A 48 -8.63 2.98 12.02
N PHE A 49 -9.78 3.60 12.24
CA PHE A 49 -9.90 5.06 12.22
C PHE A 49 -8.85 5.74 13.10
N ALA A 50 -8.64 5.21 14.32
CA ALA A 50 -7.69 5.81 15.27
C ALA A 50 -6.24 5.78 14.78
N SER A 51 -5.90 4.95 13.80
CA SER A 51 -4.54 4.82 13.27
C SER A 51 -4.34 5.56 11.95
N SER A 52 -5.35 6.30 11.48
CA SER A 52 -5.39 6.82 10.11
C SER A 52 -5.14 8.33 10.05
N PHE A 53 -4.14 8.84 10.80
CA PHE A 53 -3.98 10.30 10.89
C PHE A 53 -2.62 10.83 10.45
N ALA A 54 -1.56 10.03 10.45
CA ALA A 54 -0.21 10.58 10.32
C ALA A 54 0.68 9.86 9.31
N GLY A 55 0.16 8.93 8.52
CA GLY A 55 0.97 8.22 7.54
C GLY A 55 1.16 9.01 6.26
N TYR A 56 2.21 8.65 5.51
CA TYR A 56 2.46 9.27 4.20
C TYR A 56 1.28 9.08 3.26
N LYS A 57 0.74 7.87 3.21
CA LYS A 57 -0.46 7.58 2.41
C LYS A 57 -1.61 8.51 2.79
N ASP A 58 -1.83 8.69 4.09
CA ASP A 58 -2.94 9.50 4.59
C ASP A 58 -2.81 10.96 4.17
N TRP A 59 -1.60 11.51 4.29
CA TRP A 59 -1.31 12.87 3.83
C TRP A 59 -1.56 13.01 2.33
N PHE A 60 -1.08 12.06 1.55
CA PHE A 60 -1.23 12.11 0.10
C PHE A 60 -2.70 12.04 -0.33
N LEU A 61 -3.48 11.15 0.28
CA LEU A 61 -4.92 11.04 -0.01
C LEU A 61 -5.64 12.34 0.32
N GLN A 62 -5.30 12.94 1.44
CA GLN A 62 -5.94 14.17 1.89
C GLN A 62 -5.61 15.36 1.00
N GLU A 63 -4.33 15.52 0.64
CA GLU A 63 -3.86 16.69 -0.10
C GLU A 63 -4.10 16.61 -1.60
N TYR A 64 -3.86 15.44 -2.19
CA TYR A 64 -3.87 15.30 -3.64
C TYR A 64 -5.09 14.58 -4.19
N ARG A 65 -5.82 13.89 -3.34
CA ARG A 65 -7.04 13.15 -3.74
C ARG A 65 -6.79 12.10 -4.81
N ASN A 66 -5.57 11.56 -4.86
CA ASN A 66 -5.16 10.48 -5.75
C ASN A 66 -4.88 9.22 -4.95
N PRO A 67 -4.88 8.02 -5.60
CA PRO A 67 -4.64 6.77 -4.88
C PRO A 67 -3.29 6.74 -4.18
N GLY A 68 -3.30 6.29 -2.93
CA GLY A 68 -2.10 6.09 -2.13
C GLY A 68 -2.24 4.85 -1.28
N TYR A 69 -1.18 4.06 -1.19
CA TYR A 69 -1.21 2.78 -0.52
C TYR A 69 -0.04 2.66 0.46
N THR A 70 -0.32 2.09 1.63
CA THR A 70 0.71 1.60 2.53
C THR A 70 0.75 0.08 2.39
N VAL A 71 1.87 -0.45 1.95
CA VAL A 71 2.06 -1.88 1.77
C VAL A 71 2.87 -2.41 2.94
N GLU A 72 2.25 -3.27 3.75
CA GLU A 72 2.90 -3.91 4.89
C GLU A 72 3.49 -5.24 4.43
N ALA A 73 4.78 -5.25 4.11
CA ALA A 73 5.46 -6.40 3.51
C ALA A 73 5.96 -7.39 4.56
N GLY A 74 5.87 -8.69 4.23
CA GLY A 74 6.37 -9.75 5.09
C GLY A 74 5.47 -10.07 6.26
N ILE A 75 5.89 -11.01 7.10
CA ILE A 75 5.10 -11.45 8.25
C ILE A 75 6.01 -11.81 9.42
N GLY A 76 5.52 -11.60 10.65
CA GLY A 76 6.26 -11.92 11.87
C GLY A 76 6.51 -10.70 12.73
N GLN A 77 7.62 -10.70 13.46
CA GLN A 77 8.02 -9.60 14.33
C GLN A 77 9.16 -8.80 13.70
N ASN A 78 9.10 -7.49 13.81
CA ASN A 78 10.18 -6.62 13.36
C ASN A 78 11.37 -6.67 14.33
N PRO A 79 12.63 -6.63 13.82
CA PRO A 79 13.01 -6.64 12.42
C PRO A 79 12.78 -8.03 11.81
N LEU A 80 12.27 -8.06 10.57
CA LEU A 80 12.03 -9.33 9.90
C LEU A 80 13.36 -9.99 9.49
N PRO A 81 13.43 -11.34 9.52
CA PRO A 81 14.65 -12.04 9.07
C PRO A 81 14.97 -11.74 7.62
N ILE A 82 16.26 -11.61 7.31
CA ILE A 82 16.72 -11.42 5.93
C ILE A 82 16.29 -12.57 5.01
N SER A 83 16.01 -13.74 5.58
CA SER A 83 15.54 -14.89 4.82
C SER A 83 14.19 -14.65 4.14
N GLN A 84 13.43 -13.64 4.55
CA GLN A 84 12.18 -13.29 3.89
C GLN A 84 12.38 -12.38 2.66
N PHE A 85 13.59 -11.93 2.37
CA PHE A 85 13.84 -10.95 1.33
C PHE A 85 13.32 -11.42 -0.04
N ASP A 86 13.65 -12.64 -0.44
CA ASP A 86 13.26 -13.13 -1.76
C ASP A 86 11.73 -13.22 -1.91
N GLU A 87 11.05 -13.71 -0.88
CA GLU A 87 9.59 -13.77 -0.90
C GLU A 87 8.96 -12.38 -0.98
N ILE A 88 9.45 -11.46 -0.15
CA ILE A 88 8.95 -10.07 -0.15
C ILE A 88 9.18 -9.43 -1.51
N TYR A 89 10.37 -9.61 -2.09
CA TYR A 89 10.70 -9.07 -3.39
C TYR A 89 9.75 -9.62 -4.46
N ASN A 90 9.56 -10.92 -4.48
CA ASN A 90 8.71 -11.56 -5.48
C ASN A 90 7.24 -11.15 -5.31
N ASP A 91 6.75 -11.07 -4.08
CA ASP A 91 5.38 -10.66 -3.80
C ASP A 91 5.10 -9.25 -4.31
N ASN A 92 6.07 -8.37 -4.23
CA ASN A 92 5.86 -6.95 -4.48
C ASN A 92 6.32 -6.48 -5.86
N LEU A 93 7.02 -7.32 -6.62
CA LEU A 93 7.55 -6.93 -7.92
C LEU A 93 6.43 -6.48 -8.86
N ALA A 94 5.33 -7.23 -8.91
CA ALA A 94 4.22 -6.87 -9.78
C ALA A 94 3.52 -5.59 -9.33
N ILE A 95 3.41 -5.35 -8.02
CA ILE A 95 2.86 -4.08 -7.52
C ILE A 95 3.71 -2.91 -8.03
N LEU A 96 5.03 -3.01 -7.91
CA LEU A 96 5.93 -1.94 -8.34
C LEU A 96 5.82 -1.68 -9.84
N VAL A 97 5.78 -2.74 -10.64
CA VAL A 97 5.67 -2.61 -12.11
C VAL A 97 4.32 -2.01 -12.49
N LEU A 98 3.22 -2.55 -11.94
CA LEU A 98 1.88 -2.07 -12.26
C LEU A 98 1.66 -0.65 -11.76
N GLY A 99 2.19 -0.32 -10.58
CA GLY A 99 2.09 1.03 -10.05
C GLY A 99 2.75 2.07 -10.94
N ALA A 100 3.78 1.68 -11.67
CA ALA A 100 4.49 2.59 -12.58
C ALA A 100 3.71 2.87 -13.87
N ILE A 101 2.79 2.00 -14.26
CA ILE A 101 2.06 2.14 -15.52
C ILE A 101 0.57 2.45 -15.36
N LEU A 102 0.05 2.35 -14.15
CA LEU A 102 -1.37 2.66 -13.88
C LEU A 102 -1.67 4.18 -13.72
#